data_22999515e93d5e3cadc90c1cd5ccabec
#
_entry.id   22999515e93d5e3cadc90c1cd5ccabec
#
_cell.length_a   1.000
_cell.length_b   1.000
_cell.length_c   1.000
_cell.angle_alpha   90.00
_cell.angle_beta   90.00
_cell.angle_gamma   90.00
#
_symmetry.space_group_name_H-M   'P 1'
#
loop_
_entity.id
_entity.type
_entity.pdbx_description
1 polymer ?
#
loop_
_entity_poly.entity_id
_entity_poly.type
_entity_poly.pdbx_seq_one_letter_code
_entity_poly.pdbx_strand_id
1 'polypeptide(L)'
;MLLILPQTIDSLVAASNLPLSVVIVGVGQADFSDMSRLDGDGGMLEDSVRTKATRDIVQFVPFSKYNLAEGGMGARLAADTMAEIPDQLLKFFRSKAINPNPPRPAAPLPQPPRSPTAPGAHGAAAGGASFDPPPPYTR
;
A
#
# COMPACT_ATOMS: atom_id res chain seq x y z
N MET A 1 2.79 15.39 -26.11
CA MET A 1 2.28 14.86 -24.85
C MET A 1 1.16 15.71 -24.21
N LEU A 2 0.85 16.84 -24.77
CA LEU A 2 -0.11 17.82 -24.21
C LEU A 2 -1.60 17.47 -24.35
N LEU A 3 -1.98 16.48 -25.15
CA LEU A 3 -3.39 16.17 -25.46
C LEU A 3 -4.06 15.18 -24.47
N ILE A 4 -3.29 14.46 -23.68
CA ILE A 4 -3.82 13.43 -22.77
C ILE A 4 -4.22 14.04 -21.41
N LEU A 5 -3.56 15.11 -21.00
CA LEU A 5 -3.73 15.69 -19.67
C LEU A 5 -5.15 16.24 -19.41
N PRO A 6 -5.80 17.01 -20.34
CA PRO A 6 -7.15 17.50 -20.12
C PRO A 6 -8.16 16.36 -19.95
N GLN A 7 -8.13 15.35 -20.81
CA GLN A 7 -9.01 14.17 -20.71
C GLN A 7 -8.78 13.38 -19.44
N THR A 8 -7.52 13.31 -18.99
CA THR A 8 -7.17 12.65 -17.71
C THR A 8 -7.77 13.44 -16.54
N ILE A 9 -7.66 14.76 -16.54
CA ILE A 9 -8.23 15.63 -15.51
C ILE A 9 -9.75 15.47 -15.48
N ASP A 10 -10.42 15.51 -16.64
CA ASP A 10 -11.89 15.32 -16.73
C ASP A 10 -12.31 13.98 -16.12
N SER A 11 -11.56 12.93 -16.43
CA SER A 11 -11.79 11.59 -15.87
C SER A 11 -11.56 11.51 -14.35
N LEU A 12 -10.52 12.17 -13.85
CA LEU A 12 -10.21 12.22 -12.41
C LEU A 12 -11.27 13.05 -11.66
N VAL A 13 -11.72 14.17 -12.21
CA VAL A 13 -12.80 14.98 -11.63
C VAL A 13 -14.08 14.14 -11.52
N ALA A 14 -14.47 13.44 -12.59
CA ALA A 14 -15.61 12.53 -12.55
C ALA A 14 -15.43 11.42 -11.52
N ALA A 15 -14.25 10.80 -11.46
CA ALA A 15 -13.92 9.72 -10.54
C ALA A 15 -13.84 10.18 -9.07
N SER A 16 -13.65 11.48 -8.80
CA SER A 16 -13.57 12.01 -7.43
C SER A 16 -14.82 11.74 -6.59
N ASN A 17 -15.96 11.43 -7.25
CA ASN A 17 -17.21 11.04 -6.61
C ASN A 17 -17.30 9.54 -6.25
N LEU A 18 -16.32 8.73 -6.66
CA LEU A 18 -16.29 7.28 -6.45
C LEU A 18 -15.35 6.91 -5.29
N PRO A 19 -15.52 5.74 -4.65
CA PRO A 19 -14.61 5.24 -3.61
C PRO A 19 -13.30 4.73 -4.25
N LEU A 20 -12.57 5.63 -4.90
CA LEU A 20 -11.39 5.33 -5.68
C LEU A 20 -10.24 6.23 -5.23
N SER A 21 -9.05 5.69 -5.17
CA SER A 21 -7.80 6.43 -5.09
C SER A 21 -6.87 5.97 -6.20
N VAL A 22 -6.13 6.89 -6.79
CA VAL A 22 -5.20 6.66 -7.90
C VAL A 22 -3.79 6.92 -7.41
N VAL A 23 -2.94 5.91 -7.52
CA VAL A 23 -1.51 6.03 -7.19
C VAL A 23 -0.72 6.05 -8.49
N ILE A 24 0.09 7.08 -8.66
CA ILE A 24 0.98 7.26 -9.81
C ILE A 24 2.42 7.18 -9.30
N VAL A 25 3.20 6.24 -9.84
CA VAL A 25 4.63 6.13 -9.56
C VAL A 25 5.41 6.52 -10.80
N GLY A 26 6.14 7.64 -10.71
CA GLY A 26 6.98 8.13 -11.80
C GLY A 26 8.32 7.41 -11.84
N VAL A 27 8.58 6.62 -12.90
CA VAL A 27 9.80 5.84 -13.07
C VAL A 27 10.66 6.43 -14.20
N GLY A 28 11.95 6.57 -13.96
CA GLY A 28 12.90 7.12 -14.93
C GLY A 28 13.25 8.58 -14.67
N GLN A 29 13.76 9.26 -15.73
CA GLN A 29 14.28 10.62 -15.67
C GLN A 29 13.43 11.62 -16.47
N ALA A 30 12.19 11.28 -16.76
CA ALA A 30 11.30 12.19 -17.48
C ALA A 30 10.88 13.37 -16.58
N ASP A 31 10.40 14.44 -17.22
CA ASP A 31 9.75 15.54 -16.50
C ASP A 31 8.35 15.08 -16.04
N PHE A 32 8.14 15.07 -14.74
CA PHE A 32 6.89 14.69 -14.10
C PHE A 32 6.08 15.89 -13.58
N SER A 33 6.38 17.11 -14.02
CA SER A 33 5.68 18.31 -13.56
C SER A 33 4.16 18.23 -13.76
N ASP A 34 3.72 17.64 -14.89
CA ASP A 34 2.31 17.42 -15.15
C ASP A 34 1.67 16.41 -14.19
N MET A 35 2.42 15.40 -13.72
CA MET A 35 1.92 14.43 -12.72
C MET A 35 1.78 15.05 -11.34
N SER A 36 2.71 15.93 -10.95
CA SER A 36 2.60 16.72 -9.72
C SER A 36 1.37 17.64 -9.72
N ARG A 37 0.95 18.13 -10.88
CA ARG A 37 -0.30 18.90 -11.01
C ARG A 37 -1.55 18.04 -10.76
N LEU A 38 -1.50 16.74 -11.11
CA LEU A 38 -2.61 15.81 -10.85
C LEU A 38 -2.74 15.43 -9.38
N ASP A 39 -1.65 15.53 -8.62
CA ASP A 39 -1.57 15.18 -7.18
C ASP A 39 -2.29 16.19 -6.26
N GLY A 40 -2.89 17.22 -6.82
CA GLY A 40 -3.65 18.19 -6.04
C GLY A 40 -2.82 19.18 -5.20
N ASP A 41 -1.49 19.13 -5.24
CA ASP A 41 -0.60 20.07 -4.53
C ASP A 41 -0.86 21.54 -4.93
N GLY A 42 -1.35 21.77 -6.15
CA GLY A 42 -1.74 23.08 -6.66
C GLY A 42 -3.18 23.50 -6.36
N GLY A 43 -3.95 22.66 -5.67
CA GLY A 43 -5.37 22.84 -5.39
C GLY A 43 -6.24 21.78 -6.05
N MET A 44 -7.57 21.86 -5.81
CA MET A 44 -8.51 20.89 -6.37
C MET A 44 -8.50 20.93 -7.90
N LEU A 45 -8.47 19.74 -8.52
CA LEU A 45 -8.56 19.62 -9.97
C LEU A 45 -9.87 20.18 -10.49
N GLU A 46 -9.80 20.84 -11.65
CA GLU A 46 -10.94 21.43 -12.36
C GLU A 46 -10.95 20.91 -13.80
N ASP A 47 -12.09 20.36 -14.22
CA ASP A 47 -12.25 19.80 -15.56
C ASP A 47 -12.39 20.87 -16.65
N SER A 48 -12.54 20.43 -17.90
CA SER A 48 -12.67 21.31 -19.08
C SER A 48 -13.93 22.18 -19.06
N VAL A 49 -14.93 21.83 -18.27
CA VAL A 49 -16.19 22.59 -18.10
C VAL A 49 -16.29 23.33 -16.78
N ARG A 50 -15.15 23.53 -16.09
CA ARG A 50 -15.05 24.25 -14.82
C ARG A 50 -15.69 23.56 -13.61
N THR A 51 -15.91 22.25 -13.68
CA THR A 51 -16.32 21.46 -12.51
C THR A 51 -15.11 21.10 -11.66
N LYS A 52 -15.19 21.33 -10.38
CA LYS A 52 -14.11 20.95 -9.44
C LYS A 52 -14.29 19.54 -8.94
N ALA A 53 -13.18 18.85 -8.75
CA ALA A 53 -13.18 17.58 -8.06
C ALA A 53 -13.80 17.71 -6.65
N THR A 54 -14.57 16.74 -6.23
CA THR A 54 -15.22 16.75 -4.89
C THR A 54 -14.22 16.45 -3.77
N ARG A 55 -13.17 15.75 -4.08
CA ARG A 55 -12.06 15.41 -3.20
C ARG A 55 -10.83 15.13 -4.02
N ASP A 56 -9.67 15.23 -3.43
CA ASP A 56 -8.46 14.68 -3.99
C ASP A 56 -8.49 13.16 -3.94
N ILE A 57 -8.06 12.53 -5.05
CA ILE A 57 -8.02 11.07 -5.21
C ILE A 57 -6.69 10.57 -5.77
N VAL A 58 -5.75 11.48 -6.04
CA VAL A 58 -4.47 11.14 -6.68
C VAL A 58 -3.35 11.23 -5.64
N GLN A 59 -2.41 10.32 -5.71
CA GLN A 59 -1.13 10.35 -5.01
C GLN A 59 -0.03 10.13 -6.03
N PHE A 60 0.87 11.09 -6.22
CA PHE A 60 2.03 10.97 -7.09
C PHE A 60 3.31 10.80 -6.31
N VAL A 61 4.09 9.78 -6.65
CA VAL A 61 5.36 9.47 -6.02
C VAL A 61 6.44 9.30 -7.08
N PRO A 62 7.41 10.23 -7.21
CA PRO A 62 8.54 10.05 -8.12
C PRO A 62 9.53 9.05 -7.53
N PHE A 63 9.74 7.93 -8.23
CA PHE A 63 10.64 6.86 -7.79
C PHE A 63 12.09 7.34 -7.62
N SER A 64 12.51 8.37 -8.35
CA SER A 64 13.84 8.98 -8.24
C SER A 64 14.17 9.56 -6.87
N LYS A 65 13.18 9.80 -6.01
CA LYS A 65 13.39 10.22 -4.61
C LYS A 65 14.03 9.13 -3.74
N TYR A 66 14.02 7.87 -4.20
CA TYR A 66 14.46 6.72 -3.40
C TYR A 66 15.79 6.20 -3.90
N ASN A 67 16.77 6.14 -3.02
CA ASN A 67 18.09 5.59 -3.34
C ASN A 67 18.08 4.07 -3.16
N LEU A 68 18.35 3.34 -4.24
CA LEU A 68 18.42 1.87 -4.26
C LEU A 68 19.48 1.29 -3.32
N ALA A 69 20.52 2.07 -3.01
CA ALA A 69 21.60 1.65 -2.12
C ALA A 69 21.26 1.81 -0.62
N GLU A 70 20.17 2.51 -0.29
CA GLU A 70 19.75 2.68 1.10
C GLU A 70 18.88 1.52 1.57
N GLY A 71 19.22 0.93 2.69
CA GLY A 71 18.38 -0.07 3.36
C GLY A 71 17.00 0.52 3.70
N GLY A 72 15.92 -0.26 3.49
CA GLY A 72 14.56 0.18 3.82
C GLY A 72 13.86 1.01 2.73
N MET A 73 14.45 1.16 1.54
CA MET A 73 13.83 1.87 0.42
C MET A 73 12.40 1.40 0.13
N GLY A 74 12.16 0.08 0.10
CA GLY A 74 10.83 -0.47 -0.16
C GLY A 74 9.79 -0.05 0.87
N ALA A 75 10.17 0.02 2.14
CA ALA A 75 9.28 0.47 3.21
C ALA A 75 8.96 1.97 3.10
N ARG A 76 9.95 2.80 2.76
CA ARG A 76 9.75 4.26 2.54
C ARG A 76 8.87 4.52 1.33
N LEU A 77 9.14 3.85 0.20
CA LEU A 77 8.31 3.93 -1.00
C LEU A 77 6.86 3.52 -0.68
N ALA A 78 6.67 2.40 0.01
CA ALA A 78 5.33 1.94 0.39
C ALA A 78 4.62 2.93 1.32
N ALA A 79 5.33 3.51 2.29
CA ALA A 79 4.78 4.51 3.20
C ALA A 79 4.31 5.75 2.44
N ASP A 80 5.16 6.31 1.57
CA ASP A 80 4.83 7.51 0.79
C ASP A 80 3.70 7.24 -0.22
N THR A 81 3.72 6.05 -0.86
CA THR A 81 2.67 5.64 -1.80
C THR A 81 1.29 5.51 -1.14
N MET A 82 1.26 5.12 0.13
CA MET A 82 0.03 4.90 0.89
C MET A 82 -0.35 6.06 1.81
N ALA A 83 0.46 7.14 1.83
CA ALA A 83 0.34 8.21 2.83
C ALA A 83 -1.06 8.85 2.86
N GLU A 84 -1.65 9.12 1.70
CA GLU A 84 -2.92 9.83 1.58
C GLU A 84 -4.15 8.93 1.49
N ILE A 85 -3.95 7.64 1.14
CA ILE A 85 -5.07 6.71 0.88
C ILE A 85 -6.07 6.62 2.05
N PRO A 86 -5.64 6.51 3.32
CA PRO A 86 -6.57 6.45 4.44
C PRO A 86 -7.45 7.71 4.57
N ASP A 87 -6.85 8.88 4.40
CA ASP A 87 -7.56 10.16 4.48
C ASP A 87 -8.52 10.35 3.29
N GLN A 88 -8.10 10.00 2.10
CA GLN A 88 -8.94 10.02 0.90
C GLN A 88 -10.17 9.11 1.08
N LEU A 89 -9.99 7.90 1.63
CA LEU A 89 -11.08 6.97 1.93
C LEU A 89 -12.03 7.53 2.99
N LEU A 90 -11.50 8.06 4.08
CA LEU A 90 -12.32 8.66 5.15
C LEU A 90 -13.11 9.88 4.66
N LYS A 91 -12.50 10.74 3.83
CA LYS A 91 -13.19 11.87 3.19
C LYS A 91 -14.39 11.37 2.35
N PHE A 92 -14.20 10.28 1.58
CA PHE A 92 -15.30 9.69 0.81
C PHE A 92 -16.44 9.19 1.71
N PHE A 93 -16.16 8.36 2.71
CA PHE A 93 -17.19 7.83 3.61
C PHE A 93 -17.96 8.94 4.35
N ARG A 94 -17.24 9.96 4.82
CA ARG A 94 -17.86 11.13 5.49
C ARG A 94 -18.76 11.91 4.53
N SER A 95 -18.32 12.13 3.28
CA SER A 95 -19.11 12.86 2.28
C SER A 95 -20.42 12.14 1.89
N LYS A 96 -20.43 10.80 2.03
CA LYS A 96 -21.62 9.97 1.76
C LYS A 96 -22.40 9.59 3.02
N ALA A 97 -22.03 10.13 4.18
CA ALA A 97 -22.64 9.80 5.49
C ALA A 97 -22.66 8.27 5.77
N ILE A 98 -21.65 7.56 5.29
CA ILE A 98 -21.50 6.11 5.52
C ILE A 98 -20.83 5.91 6.87
N ASN A 99 -21.53 5.30 7.81
CA ASN A 99 -20.98 4.97 9.12
C ASN A 99 -20.15 3.69 9.08
N PRO A 100 -19.08 3.59 9.88
CA PRO A 100 -18.33 2.34 10.03
C PRO A 100 -19.24 1.21 10.55
N ASN A 101 -18.97 0.00 10.08
CA ASN A 101 -19.58 -1.18 10.69
C ASN A 101 -19.13 -1.31 12.17
N PRO A 102 -19.99 -1.85 13.07
CA PRO A 102 -19.57 -2.12 14.42
C PRO A 102 -18.33 -3.04 14.44
N PRO A 103 -17.44 -2.88 15.43
CA PRO A 103 -16.26 -3.72 15.53
C PRO A 103 -16.66 -5.20 15.53
N ARG A 104 -16.04 -5.98 14.66
CA ARG A 104 -16.22 -7.43 14.70
C ARG A 104 -15.62 -7.95 16.01
N PRO A 105 -16.32 -8.84 16.76
CA PRO A 105 -15.71 -9.50 17.89
C PRO A 105 -14.37 -10.09 17.48
N ALA A 106 -13.33 -9.83 18.27
CA ALA A 106 -12.01 -10.36 17.98
C ALA A 106 -12.11 -11.89 17.90
N ALA A 107 -11.74 -12.46 16.76
CA ALA A 107 -11.58 -13.91 16.68
C ALA A 107 -10.52 -14.32 17.72
N PRO A 108 -10.73 -15.42 18.47
CA PRO A 108 -9.71 -15.92 19.36
C PRO A 108 -8.38 -16.04 18.58
N LEU A 109 -7.32 -15.48 19.12
CA LEU A 109 -5.99 -15.62 18.52
C LEU A 109 -5.72 -17.13 18.34
N PRO A 110 -5.15 -17.55 17.19
CA PRO A 110 -4.71 -18.92 17.02
C PRO A 110 -3.82 -19.29 18.21
N GLN A 111 -4.25 -20.27 18.99
CA GLN A 111 -3.41 -20.75 20.08
C GLN A 111 -2.15 -21.36 19.46
N PRO A 112 -0.96 -21.05 20.00
CA PRO A 112 0.24 -21.74 19.56
C PRO A 112 0.01 -23.26 19.68
N PRO A 113 0.54 -24.04 18.74
CA PRO A 113 0.40 -25.50 18.81
C PRO A 113 0.86 -25.96 20.19
N ARG A 114 -0.03 -26.66 20.90
CA ARG A 114 0.31 -27.23 22.21
C ARG A 114 1.49 -28.16 21.98
N SER A 115 2.62 -27.87 22.60
CA SER A 115 3.74 -28.80 22.64
C SER A 115 3.22 -30.18 23.04
N PRO A 116 3.56 -31.25 22.33
CA PRO A 116 3.15 -32.60 22.72
C PRO A 116 3.68 -32.82 24.13
N THR A 117 2.76 -33.05 25.04
CA THR A 117 3.09 -33.50 26.43
C THR A 117 3.88 -34.79 26.28
N ALA A 118 5.14 -34.78 26.65
CA ALA A 118 6.00 -35.95 26.62
C ALA A 118 5.32 -37.05 27.44
N PRO A 119 5.09 -38.25 26.91
CA PRO A 119 4.66 -39.39 27.71
C PRO A 119 5.79 -39.73 28.68
N GLY A 120 5.41 -39.98 29.91
CA GLY A 120 6.30 -40.21 31.04
C GLY A 120 7.42 -41.18 30.75
N ALA A 121 8.58 -40.88 31.28
CA ALA A 121 9.79 -41.66 31.21
C ALA A 121 9.61 -43.04 31.87
N HIS A 122 9.69 -44.07 31.09
CA HIS A 122 10.08 -45.40 31.51
C HIS A 122 11.14 -45.95 30.57
N GLY A 123 12.36 -46.13 31.12
CA GLY A 123 13.31 -47.20 30.83
C GLY A 123 14.12 -47.08 29.54
N ALA A 124 15.37 -46.69 29.71
CA ALA A 124 16.58 -47.25 29.14
C ALA A 124 16.57 -47.91 27.74
N ALA A 125 17.33 -47.34 26.79
CA ALA A 125 18.44 -48.04 26.10
C ALA A 125 19.17 -47.10 25.15
N ALA A 126 20.48 -47.11 25.18
CA ALA A 126 21.41 -46.35 24.38
C ALA A 126 21.30 -46.76 22.90
N GLY A 127 21.24 -45.75 22.01
CA GLY A 127 21.37 -45.91 20.60
C GLY A 127 21.80 -44.57 20.01
N GLY A 128 23.12 -44.35 19.84
CA GLY A 128 23.69 -43.14 19.23
C GLY A 128 23.23 -43.03 17.76
N ALA A 129 22.46 -42.02 17.44
CA ALA A 129 22.22 -41.64 16.06
C ALA A 129 23.12 -40.42 15.76
N SER A 130 24.08 -40.66 14.87
CA SER A 130 24.95 -39.66 14.29
C SER A 130 24.12 -38.67 13.47
N PHE A 131 24.26 -37.41 13.81
CA PHE A 131 23.60 -36.34 13.05
C PHE A 131 24.58 -35.90 11.95
N ASP A 132 24.30 -36.26 10.73
CA ASP A 132 25.01 -35.76 9.56
C ASP A 132 24.43 -34.40 9.13
N PRO A 133 25.23 -33.34 9.01
CA PRO A 133 24.79 -32.07 8.52
C PRO A 133 24.48 -32.12 6.99
N PRO A 134 23.49 -31.34 6.49
CA PRO A 134 23.20 -31.31 5.06
C PRO A 134 24.35 -30.70 4.24
N PRO A 135 24.50 -31.10 2.97
CA PRO A 135 25.56 -30.60 2.10
C PRO A 135 25.39 -29.12 1.76
N PRO A 136 26.49 -28.38 1.50
CA PRO A 136 26.44 -26.98 1.14
C PRO A 136 25.82 -26.78 -0.23
N TYR A 137 24.92 -25.79 -0.34
CA TYR A 137 24.36 -25.35 -1.62
C TYR A 137 25.47 -24.72 -2.48
N THR A 138 25.84 -25.33 -3.59
CA THR A 138 26.64 -24.72 -4.64
C THR A 138 25.76 -23.84 -5.53
N ARG A 139 26.31 -22.65 -5.82
CA ARG A 139 25.70 -21.63 -6.70
C ARG A 139 25.62 -22.10 -8.13
#